data_1eb76f14fa979d637c601e3b820106eb
#
_entry.id   1eb76f14fa979d637c601e3b820106eb
#
_cell.length_a   1.000
_cell.length_b   1.000
_cell.length_c   1.000
_cell.angle_alpha   90.00
_cell.angle_beta   90.00
_cell.angle_gamma   90.00
#
_symmetry.space_group_name_H-M   'P 1'
#
loop_
_entity.id
_entity.type
_entity.pdbx_description
1 polymer ?
#
loop_
_entity_poly.entity_id
_entity_poly.type
_entity_poly.pdbx_seq_one_letter_code
_entity_poly.pdbx_strand_id
1 'polypeptide(L)'
;VARKGAGGWLKRTLEIGSYQTVWAMLHRMRSVLVRPGRERLAGVVEVDETYIGGREPGLSGGRAKGKKILSGIAVEIHEPKGYGRCRIAPLSDASSASLHAFVSDHVEPGATVITDGWQGYRELDKLGYCHEARSQRATRARGEDPAKLLPAVHRVASLAKRWLLGTHTRTFPAT
;
A
#
# COMPACT_ATOMS: atom_id res chain seq x y z
N VAL A 1 -3.81 -28.65 -6.41
CA VAL A 1 -2.45 -28.39 -6.97
C VAL A 1 -1.88 -27.24 -6.19
N ALA A 2 -0.89 -27.51 -5.31
CA ALA A 2 -0.23 -26.48 -4.52
C ALA A 2 0.48 -25.48 -5.48
N ARG A 3 0.04 -24.23 -5.49
CA ARG A 3 0.75 -23.17 -6.21
C ARG A 3 2.15 -23.05 -5.60
N LYS A 4 3.14 -23.56 -6.30
CA LYS A 4 4.53 -23.42 -5.91
C LYS A 4 4.87 -21.92 -5.99
N GLY A 5 5.27 -21.31 -4.88
CA GLY A 5 5.61 -19.88 -4.81
C GLY A 5 6.73 -19.48 -5.79
N ALA A 6 7.00 -18.18 -5.91
CA ALA A 6 7.98 -17.61 -6.87
C ALA A 6 9.33 -18.33 -6.88
N GLY A 7 9.83 -18.76 -5.71
CA GLY A 7 11.08 -19.52 -5.63
C GLY A 7 11.03 -20.87 -6.32
N GLY A 8 9.91 -21.59 -6.20
CA GLY A 8 9.74 -22.88 -6.87
C GLY A 8 9.58 -22.74 -8.39
N TRP A 9 8.96 -21.66 -8.85
CA TRP A 9 8.88 -21.34 -10.27
C TRP A 9 10.27 -20.99 -10.83
N LEU A 10 10.98 -20.08 -10.18
CA LEU A 10 12.31 -19.62 -10.62
C LEU A 10 13.32 -20.78 -10.65
N LYS A 11 13.27 -21.68 -9.64
CA LYS A 11 14.11 -22.87 -9.60
C LYS A 11 13.95 -23.71 -10.87
N ARG A 12 12.71 -23.95 -11.30
CA ARG A 12 12.43 -24.76 -12.49
C ARG A 12 12.80 -24.04 -13.78
N THR A 13 12.47 -22.74 -13.87
CA THR A 13 12.71 -21.96 -15.11
C THR A 13 14.19 -21.74 -15.38
N LEU A 14 15.00 -21.58 -14.33
CA LEU A 14 16.44 -21.39 -14.44
C LEU A 14 17.23 -22.69 -14.22
N GLU A 15 16.55 -23.83 -14.06
CA GLU A 15 17.17 -25.16 -13.84
C GLU A 15 18.17 -25.20 -12.67
N ILE A 16 17.96 -24.34 -11.66
CA ILE A 16 18.83 -24.27 -10.49
C ILE A 16 18.57 -25.48 -9.59
N GLY A 17 19.60 -26.30 -9.35
CA GLY A 17 19.50 -27.50 -8.51
C GLY A 17 19.06 -27.21 -7.06
N SER A 18 19.56 -26.13 -6.45
CA SER A 18 19.31 -25.77 -5.04
C SER A 18 18.20 -24.74 -4.87
N TYR A 19 17.21 -25.05 -4.02
CA TYR A 19 16.16 -24.08 -3.64
C TYR A 19 16.73 -22.96 -2.77
N GLN A 20 17.72 -23.26 -1.93
CA GLN A 20 18.40 -22.28 -1.07
C GLN A 20 19.09 -21.19 -1.91
N THR A 21 19.73 -21.60 -3.02
CA THR A 21 20.34 -20.66 -3.96
C THR A 21 19.31 -19.71 -4.55
N VAL A 22 18.18 -20.24 -5.03
CA VAL A 22 17.09 -19.42 -5.57
C VAL A 22 16.51 -18.49 -4.51
N TRP A 23 16.35 -18.98 -3.28
CA TRP A 23 15.86 -18.19 -2.15
C TRP A 23 16.81 -17.02 -1.87
N ALA A 24 18.11 -17.28 -1.78
CA ALA A 24 19.15 -16.25 -1.58
C ALA A 24 19.15 -15.21 -2.70
N MET A 25 19.04 -15.65 -3.97
CA MET A 25 18.93 -14.75 -5.12
C MET A 25 17.71 -13.82 -5.00
N LEU A 26 16.54 -14.38 -4.71
CA LEU A 26 15.31 -13.59 -4.53
C LEU A 26 15.43 -12.59 -3.37
N HIS A 27 16.07 -12.98 -2.26
CA HIS A 27 16.31 -12.06 -1.14
C HIS A 27 17.24 -10.92 -1.52
N ARG A 28 18.33 -11.19 -2.21
CA ARG A 28 19.25 -10.15 -2.74
C ARG A 28 18.55 -9.21 -3.71
N MET A 29 17.74 -9.74 -4.64
CA MET A 29 16.96 -8.91 -5.55
C MET A 29 15.95 -8.02 -4.79
N ARG A 30 15.30 -8.55 -3.76
CA ARG A 30 14.35 -7.77 -2.94
C ARG A 30 15.05 -6.67 -2.14
N SER A 31 16.23 -6.93 -1.61
CA SER A 31 16.98 -5.92 -0.83
C SER A 31 17.35 -4.68 -1.65
N VAL A 32 17.64 -4.85 -2.94
CA VAL A 32 17.96 -3.71 -3.82
C VAL A 32 16.72 -2.95 -4.31
N LEU A 33 15.52 -3.49 -4.10
CA LEU A 33 14.27 -2.77 -4.37
C LEU A 33 13.98 -1.70 -3.30
N VAL A 34 14.56 -1.85 -2.11
CA VAL A 34 14.48 -0.85 -1.06
C VAL A 34 15.61 0.16 -1.29
N ARG A 35 15.28 1.34 -1.79
CA ARG A 35 16.22 2.45 -1.96
C ARG A 35 16.17 3.34 -0.72
N PRO A 36 17.24 3.46 0.08
CA PRO A 36 17.33 4.50 1.09
C PRO A 36 17.38 5.88 0.41
N GLY A 37 16.87 6.92 1.07
CA GLY A 37 16.92 8.29 0.56
C GLY A 37 16.10 8.56 -0.69
N ARG A 38 14.99 7.82 -0.91
CA ARG A 38 14.08 8.11 -2.01
C ARG A 38 13.51 9.52 -1.88
N GLU A 39 13.50 10.25 -2.98
CA GLU A 39 12.79 11.52 -3.08
C GLU A 39 11.33 11.36 -2.66
N ARG A 40 10.81 12.35 -1.96
CA ARG A 40 9.39 12.41 -1.59
C ARG A 40 8.53 12.57 -2.84
N LEU A 41 7.28 12.20 -2.72
CA LEU A 41 6.27 12.39 -3.75
C LEU A 41 5.86 13.87 -3.79
N ALA A 42 5.63 14.41 -4.98
CA ALA A 42 5.33 15.83 -5.17
C ALA A 42 4.05 16.04 -5.99
N GLY A 43 3.58 17.28 -6.04
CA GLY A 43 2.39 17.65 -6.82
C GLY A 43 1.09 17.13 -6.20
N VAL A 44 0.29 16.39 -6.95
CA VAL A 44 -0.97 15.81 -6.45
C VAL A 44 -0.74 14.37 -6.06
N VAL A 45 -1.10 14.00 -4.82
CA VAL A 45 -0.85 12.68 -4.25
C VAL A 45 -2.12 12.13 -3.60
N GLU A 46 -2.59 10.97 -4.06
CA GLU A 46 -3.62 10.21 -3.34
C GLU A 46 -2.99 9.43 -2.19
N VAL A 47 -3.62 9.48 -1.02
CA VAL A 47 -3.17 8.76 0.18
C VAL A 47 -4.33 8.02 0.83
N ASP A 48 -4.11 6.75 1.17
CA ASP A 48 -5.08 5.91 1.89
C ASP A 48 -4.34 4.81 2.67
N GLU A 49 -5.02 4.15 3.60
CA GLU A 49 -4.49 2.99 4.29
C GLU A 49 -5.25 1.72 3.92
N THR A 50 -4.56 0.59 3.91
CA THR A 50 -5.16 -0.71 3.64
C THR A 50 -4.51 -1.82 4.45
N TYR A 51 -5.28 -2.86 4.75
CA TYR A 51 -4.74 -4.07 5.36
C TYR A 51 -4.16 -5.01 4.30
N ILE A 52 -2.91 -5.38 4.48
CA ILE A 52 -2.21 -6.38 3.67
C ILE A 52 -2.05 -7.65 4.50
N GLY A 53 -2.51 -8.78 3.97
CA GLY A 53 -2.43 -10.08 4.63
C GLY A 53 -3.43 -11.08 4.06
N GLY A 54 -3.31 -12.33 4.47
CA GLY A 54 -4.20 -13.42 4.08
C GLY A 54 -5.60 -13.28 4.66
N ARG A 55 -6.53 -14.11 4.15
CA ARG A 55 -7.89 -14.22 4.71
C ARG A 55 -7.82 -14.94 6.06
N GLU A 56 -8.39 -14.35 7.08
CA GLU A 56 -8.49 -14.96 8.43
C GLU A 56 -9.93 -15.40 8.66
N PRO A 57 -10.15 -16.70 8.87
CA PRO A 57 -11.48 -17.21 9.23
C PRO A 57 -11.94 -16.63 10.57
N GLY A 58 -13.20 -16.24 10.67
CA GLY A 58 -13.81 -15.75 11.92
C GLY A 58 -13.65 -14.26 12.21
N LEU A 59 -12.91 -13.50 11.40
CA LEU A 59 -12.85 -12.05 11.51
C LEU A 59 -13.79 -11.37 10.50
N SER A 60 -14.69 -10.53 11.02
CA SER A 60 -15.47 -9.62 10.18
C SER A 60 -14.54 -8.69 9.41
N GLY A 61 -14.89 -8.36 8.18
CA GLY A 61 -14.15 -7.40 7.38
C GLY A 61 -14.05 -6.02 8.07
N GLY A 62 -13.31 -5.10 7.50
CA GLY A 62 -13.08 -3.75 8.03
C GLY A 62 -11.79 -3.65 8.84
N ARG A 63 -11.77 -2.79 9.87
CA ARG A 63 -10.59 -2.50 10.70
C ARG A 63 -10.26 -3.55 11.76
N ALA A 64 -10.88 -4.71 11.75
CA ALA A 64 -10.53 -5.81 12.66
C ALA A 64 -9.09 -6.27 12.41
N LYS A 65 -8.26 -6.11 13.46
CA LYS A 65 -6.80 -6.21 13.39
C LYS A 65 -6.36 -7.64 13.38
N GLY A 66 -6.64 -8.62 12.94
CA GLY A 66 -5.98 -9.95 12.99
C GLY A 66 -4.45 -9.89 12.78
N LYS A 67 -3.92 -10.84 12.05
CA LYS A 67 -2.49 -10.90 11.66
C LYS A 67 -2.15 -10.03 10.43
N LYS A 68 -3.08 -9.18 9.98
CA LYS A 68 -2.88 -8.30 8.83
C LYS A 68 -2.04 -7.09 9.20
N ILE A 69 -1.16 -6.70 8.30
CA ILE A 69 -0.35 -5.49 8.43
C ILE A 69 -1.14 -4.32 7.87
N LEU A 70 -1.37 -3.29 8.68
CA LEU A 70 -1.86 -2.02 8.20
C LEU A 70 -0.73 -1.33 7.42
N SER A 71 -1.03 -0.86 6.23
CA SER A 71 -0.04 -0.22 5.36
C SER A 71 -0.63 1.05 4.77
N GLY A 72 0.11 2.15 4.87
CA GLY A 72 -0.15 3.38 4.13
C GLY A 72 0.28 3.23 2.68
N ILE A 73 -0.47 3.81 1.79
CA ILE A 73 -0.18 3.87 0.36
C ILE A 73 -0.31 5.32 -0.09
N ALA A 74 0.70 5.85 -0.76
CA ALA A 74 0.68 7.15 -1.40
C ALA A 74 1.05 7.01 -2.88
N VAL A 75 0.32 7.67 -3.76
CA VAL A 75 0.50 7.58 -5.23
C VAL A 75 0.43 8.96 -5.84
N GLU A 76 1.45 9.35 -6.61
CA GLU A 76 1.42 10.57 -7.42
C GLU A 76 0.43 10.45 -8.57
N ILE A 77 -0.28 11.53 -8.81
CA ILE A 77 -1.22 11.67 -9.93
C ILE A 77 -0.60 12.61 -10.94
N HIS A 78 -0.52 12.18 -12.19
CA HIS A 78 -0.10 13.01 -13.30
C HIS A 78 -1.30 13.47 -14.14
N GLU A 79 -1.50 14.78 -14.27
CA GLU A 79 -2.48 15.34 -15.17
C GLU A 79 -1.93 15.36 -16.62
N PRO A 80 -2.75 15.13 -17.66
CA PRO A 80 -4.19 14.83 -17.63
C PRO A 80 -4.49 13.33 -17.39
N LYS A 81 -3.52 12.45 -17.46
CA LYS A 81 -3.70 11.00 -17.22
C LYS A 81 -2.40 10.36 -16.76
N GLY A 82 -2.51 9.52 -15.76
CA GLY A 82 -1.41 8.64 -15.34
C GLY A 82 -1.18 8.62 -13.84
N TYR A 83 -0.40 7.65 -13.44
CA TYR A 83 0.08 7.50 -12.07
C TYR A 83 1.59 7.59 -12.10
N GLY A 84 2.15 8.39 -11.20
CA GLY A 84 3.58 8.51 -11.02
C GLY A 84 4.14 7.49 -10.05
N ARG A 85 5.05 7.95 -9.23
CA ARG A 85 5.70 7.14 -8.21
C ARG A 85 4.71 6.76 -7.11
N CYS A 86 4.94 5.64 -6.45
CA CYS A 86 4.16 5.26 -5.28
C CYS A 86 5.07 4.94 -4.09
N ARG A 87 4.51 5.04 -2.88
CA ARG A 87 5.11 4.62 -1.62
C ARG A 87 4.14 3.72 -0.88
N ILE A 88 4.66 2.64 -0.33
CA ILE A 88 3.93 1.72 0.54
C ILE A 88 4.81 1.48 1.76
N ALA A 89 4.28 1.73 2.94
CA ALA A 89 4.98 1.47 4.20
C ALA A 89 4.03 0.92 5.26
N PRO A 90 4.51 0.06 6.17
CA PRO A 90 3.72 -0.41 7.30
C PRO A 90 3.40 0.75 8.25
N LEU A 91 2.18 0.71 8.81
CA LEU A 91 1.72 1.63 9.84
C LEU A 91 1.49 0.87 11.14
N SER A 92 1.78 1.49 12.27
CA SER A 92 1.45 0.94 13.59
C SER A 92 -0.06 0.89 13.81
N ASP A 93 -0.76 1.95 13.40
CA ASP A 93 -2.21 2.10 13.48
C ASP A 93 -2.71 3.19 12.50
N ALA A 94 -4.03 3.45 12.51
CA ALA A 94 -4.65 4.51 11.71
C ALA A 94 -4.89 5.79 12.53
N SER A 95 -4.05 6.07 13.53
CA SER A 95 -4.09 7.33 14.28
C SER A 95 -3.52 8.49 13.45
N SER A 96 -3.89 9.73 13.85
CA SER A 96 -3.32 10.92 13.21
C SER A 96 -1.80 10.94 13.28
N ALA A 97 -1.21 10.53 14.41
CA ALA A 97 0.25 10.50 14.57
C ALA A 97 0.93 9.59 13.53
N SER A 98 0.40 8.36 13.35
CA SER A 98 0.95 7.39 12.37
C SER A 98 0.74 7.85 10.93
N LEU A 99 -0.43 8.39 10.60
CA LEU A 99 -0.76 8.84 9.25
C LEU A 99 -0.01 10.13 8.88
N HIS A 100 0.11 11.08 9.81
CA HIS A 100 0.88 12.31 9.60
C HIS A 100 2.37 12.00 9.42
N ALA A 101 2.94 11.09 10.22
CA ALA A 101 4.32 10.63 10.03
C ALA A 101 4.51 10.01 8.66
N PHE A 102 3.60 9.12 8.24
CA PHE A 102 3.64 8.51 6.91
C PHE A 102 3.62 9.56 5.78
N VAL A 103 2.72 10.54 5.86
CA VAL A 103 2.64 11.61 4.85
C VAL A 103 3.94 12.44 4.87
N SER A 104 4.42 12.85 6.04
CA SER A 104 5.63 13.68 6.17
C SER A 104 6.90 12.97 5.67
N ASP A 105 6.99 11.65 5.84
CA ASP A 105 8.14 10.87 5.38
C ASP A 105 8.15 10.68 3.86
N HIS A 106 6.97 10.66 3.23
CA HIS A 106 6.83 10.22 1.84
C HIS A 106 6.35 11.29 0.87
N VAL A 107 5.78 12.39 1.35
CA VAL A 107 5.22 13.47 0.52
C VAL A 107 5.92 14.79 0.84
N GLU A 108 6.23 15.57 -0.19
CA GLU A 108 6.84 16.88 -0.02
C GLU A 108 5.84 17.89 0.57
N PRO A 109 6.25 18.75 1.52
CA PRO A 109 5.44 19.87 1.95
C PRO A 109 5.02 20.74 0.75
N GLY A 110 3.80 21.29 0.79
CA GLY A 110 3.21 22.04 -0.31
C GLY A 110 2.48 21.19 -1.36
N ALA A 111 2.61 19.87 -1.32
CA ALA A 111 1.84 18.98 -2.19
C ALA A 111 0.35 18.99 -1.84
N THR A 112 -0.50 18.72 -2.83
CA THR A 112 -1.93 18.46 -2.63
C THR A 112 -2.11 16.99 -2.25
N VAL A 113 -2.61 16.75 -1.03
CA VAL A 113 -2.87 15.40 -0.50
C VAL A 113 -4.37 15.12 -0.53
N ILE A 114 -4.77 14.13 -1.34
CA ILE A 114 -6.15 13.70 -1.50
C ILE A 114 -6.37 12.43 -0.66
N THR A 115 -7.38 12.46 0.24
CA THR A 115 -7.71 11.32 1.11
C THR A 115 -9.20 10.99 1.07
N ASP A 116 -9.59 9.85 1.68
CA ASP A 116 -11.00 9.46 1.84
C ASP A 116 -11.76 10.27 2.91
N GLY A 117 -11.11 11.24 3.54
CA GLY A 117 -11.69 12.07 4.60
C GLY A 117 -11.77 11.37 5.95
N TRP A 118 -11.01 10.29 6.17
CA TRP A 118 -10.86 9.69 7.49
C TRP A 118 -10.31 10.72 8.51
N GLN A 119 -10.86 10.69 9.73
CA GLN A 119 -10.50 11.69 10.76
C GLN A 119 -8.99 11.72 11.11
N GLY A 120 -8.27 10.62 10.89
CA GLY A 120 -6.82 10.56 11.11
C GLY A 120 -6.01 11.44 10.17
N TYR A 121 -6.59 11.91 9.05
CA TYR A 121 -5.94 12.84 8.12
C TYR A 121 -6.26 14.31 8.38
N ARG A 122 -7.06 14.60 9.41
CA ARG A 122 -7.33 16.00 9.78
C ARG A 122 -6.03 16.71 10.15
N GLU A 123 -6.00 18.02 9.92
CA GLU A 123 -4.86 18.89 10.27
C GLU A 123 -3.61 18.69 9.41
N LEU A 124 -3.67 17.98 8.30
CA LEU A 124 -2.57 17.94 7.33
C LEU A 124 -2.21 19.35 6.82
N ASP A 125 -3.19 20.25 6.76
CA ASP A 125 -2.95 21.65 6.40
C ASP A 125 -1.99 22.34 7.37
N LYS A 126 -2.04 22.02 8.66
CA LYS A 126 -1.11 22.54 9.67
C LYS A 126 0.33 22.04 9.48
N LEU A 127 0.50 20.95 8.75
CA LEU A 127 1.79 20.37 8.39
C LEU A 127 2.31 20.88 7.03
N GLY A 128 1.61 21.84 6.43
CA GLY A 128 2.02 22.47 5.18
C GLY A 128 1.57 21.77 3.91
N TYR A 129 0.52 20.93 3.96
CA TYR A 129 -0.09 20.27 2.80
C TYR A 129 -1.40 20.96 2.40
N CYS A 130 -1.72 20.94 1.10
CA CYS A 130 -3.05 21.28 0.64
C CYS A 130 -3.95 20.04 0.74
N HIS A 131 -4.71 19.91 1.84
CA HIS A 131 -5.51 18.70 2.09
C HIS A 131 -6.87 18.74 1.38
N GLU A 132 -7.14 17.76 0.53
CA GLU A 132 -8.42 17.53 -0.15
C GLU A 132 -9.07 16.24 0.39
N ALA A 133 -10.05 16.37 1.25
CA ALA A 133 -10.79 15.25 1.81
C ALA A 133 -12.00 14.88 0.94
N ARG A 134 -12.01 13.69 0.34
CA ARG A 134 -13.11 13.14 -0.47
C ARG A 134 -13.96 12.20 0.37
N SER A 135 -15.04 12.71 0.96
CA SER A 135 -15.88 11.93 1.88
C SER A 135 -16.63 10.79 1.19
N GLN A 136 -16.38 9.55 1.63
CA GLN A 136 -17.14 8.37 1.20
C GLN A 136 -18.63 8.50 1.46
N ARG A 137 -19.02 9.13 2.59
CA ARG A 137 -20.42 9.35 2.95
C ARG A 137 -21.09 10.29 1.95
N ALA A 138 -20.45 11.40 1.60
CA ALA A 138 -20.97 12.36 0.64
C ALA A 138 -21.07 11.73 -0.76
N THR A 139 -20.13 10.90 -1.15
CA THR A 139 -20.14 10.18 -2.44
C THR A 139 -21.30 9.21 -2.53
N ARG A 140 -21.52 8.40 -1.47
CA ARG A 140 -22.70 7.50 -1.40
C ARG A 140 -24.01 8.26 -1.42
N ALA A 141 -24.10 9.40 -0.76
CA ALA A 141 -25.29 10.24 -0.78
C ALA A 141 -25.63 10.80 -2.16
N ARG A 142 -24.62 10.95 -3.05
CA ARG A 142 -24.79 11.32 -4.46
C ARG A 142 -25.05 10.13 -5.40
N GLY A 143 -25.11 8.90 -4.86
CA GLY A 143 -25.27 7.68 -5.66
C GLY A 143 -24.00 7.27 -6.43
N GLU A 144 -22.87 7.85 -6.11
CA GLU A 144 -21.58 7.55 -6.72
C GLU A 144 -20.88 6.39 -6.00
N ASP A 145 -20.04 5.66 -6.72
CA ASP A 145 -19.28 4.54 -6.17
C ASP A 145 -18.08 5.03 -5.33
N PRO A 146 -18.06 4.78 -4.01
CA PRO A 146 -16.92 5.17 -3.16
C PRO A 146 -15.58 4.55 -3.57
N ALA A 147 -15.58 3.43 -4.30
CA ALA A 147 -14.35 2.82 -4.81
C ALA A 147 -13.64 3.69 -5.86
N LYS A 148 -14.35 4.69 -6.41
CA LYS A 148 -13.79 5.64 -7.38
C LYS A 148 -13.22 6.91 -6.76
N LEU A 149 -13.28 7.07 -5.44
CA LEU A 149 -12.76 8.25 -4.74
C LEU A 149 -11.25 8.42 -4.89
N LEU A 150 -10.53 7.32 -4.71
CA LEU A 150 -9.07 7.25 -4.72
C LEU A 150 -8.62 6.14 -5.69
N PRO A 151 -8.83 6.31 -7.00
CA PRO A 151 -8.62 5.24 -7.97
C PRO A 151 -7.17 4.78 -8.06
N ALA A 152 -6.21 5.68 -7.89
CA ALA A 152 -4.79 5.36 -7.97
C ALA A 152 -4.36 4.50 -6.78
N VAL A 153 -4.68 4.89 -5.56
CA VAL A 153 -4.36 4.12 -4.35
C VAL A 153 -5.04 2.75 -4.39
N HIS A 154 -6.33 2.69 -4.73
CA HIS A 154 -7.06 1.43 -4.83
C HIS A 154 -6.46 0.50 -5.90
N ARG A 155 -6.01 1.05 -7.02
CA ARG A 155 -5.32 0.29 -8.07
C ARG A 155 -4.00 -0.29 -7.56
N VAL A 156 -3.16 0.52 -6.91
CA VAL A 156 -1.88 0.08 -6.34
C VAL A 156 -2.11 -0.95 -5.23
N ALA A 157 -3.06 -0.72 -4.32
CA ALA A 157 -3.43 -1.67 -3.27
C ALA A 157 -3.85 -3.03 -3.85
N SER A 158 -4.69 -3.03 -4.88
CA SER A 158 -5.15 -4.25 -5.56
C SER A 158 -4.01 -5.01 -6.22
N LEU A 159 -3.11 -4.30 -6.91
CA LEU A 159 -1.93 -4.92 -7.54
C LEU A 159 -0.97 -5.49 -6.50
N ALA A 160 -0.68 -4.75 -5.42
CA ALA A 160 0.18 -5.21 -4.33
C ALA A 160 -0.38 -6.47 -3.65
N LYS A 161 -1.68 -6.47 -3.31
CA LYS A 161 -2.35 -7.63 -2.72
C LYS A 161 -2.31 -8.85 -3.65
N ARG A 162 -2.58 -8.66 -4.94
CA ARG A 162 -2.53 -9.73 -5.95
C ARG A 162 -1.12 -10.30 -6.10
N TRP A 163 -0.13 -9.41 -6.16
CA TRP A 163 1.28 -9.80 -6.25
C TRP A 163 1.72 -10.61 -5.03
N LEU A 164 1.40 -10.14 -3.83
CA LEU A 164 1.71 -10.84 -2.59
C LEU A 164 1.02 -12.21 -2.50
N LEU A 165 -0.26 -12.32 -2.87
CA LEU A 165 -0.98 -13.59 -2.91
C LEU A 165 -0.39 -14.56 -3.95
N GLY A 166 0.13 -14.05 -5.07
CA GLY A 166 0.76 -14.86 -6.11
C GLY A 166 2.17 -15.33 -5.77
N THR A 167 2.91 -14.54 -4.98
CA THR A 167 4.33 -14.80 -4.68
C THR A 167 4.58 -15.35 -3.28
N HIS A 168 3.69 -15.09 -2.33
CA HIS A 168 3.83 -15.41 -0.91
C HIS A 168 2.61 -16.18 -0.39
N THR A 169 2.43 -17.41 -0.86
CA THR A 169 1.27 -18.26 -0.51
C THR A 169 1.28 -18.76 0.95
N ARG A 170 2.33 -18.50 1.73
CA ARG A 170 2.46 -18.85 3.16
C ARG A 170 3.22 -17.74 3.90
N THR A 171 2.67 -16.56 4.00
CA THR A 171 3.52 -15.44 4.41
C THR A 171 3.36 -14.98 5.85
N PHE A 172 2.59 -15.61 6.66
CA PHE A 172 2.64 -15.32 8.09
C PHE A 172 2.54 -16.63 8.83
N PRO A 173 3.66 -17.16 9.39
CA PRO A 173 3.58 -18.26 10.34
C PRO A 173 2.72 -17.79 11.52
N ALA A 174 1.80 -18.65 11.93
CA ALA A 174 1.19 -18.52 13.22
C ALA A 174 2.31 -18.75 14.25
N THR A 175 2.80 -17.73 14.89
CA THR A 175 3.47 -17.78 16.18
C THR A 175 2.48 -17.40 17.23
#